data_90d4854ef46811afb7c0e87627bf8fae
#
_entry.id   90d4854ef46811afb7c0e87627bf8fae
#
_cell.length_a   1.000
_cell.length_b   1.000
_cell.length_c   1.000
_cell.angle_alpha   90.00
_cell.angle_beta   90.00
_cell.angle_gamma   90.00
#
_symmetry.space_group_name_H-M   'P 1'
#
loop_
_entity.id
_entity.type
_entity.pdbx_description
1 polymer ?
#
loop_
_entity_poly.entity_id
_entity_poly.type
_entity_poly.pdbx_seq_one_letter_code
_entity_poly.pdbx_strand_id
1 'polypeptide(L)'
;FRVSSTEVAGTFEGPLSPKTTFLASVRRSYLQFLFKAIDLPIRPNYWDFQYKVTHKLNKKTTLTAIGVGAIDEFSFAVPKESSPEKEYVLRSNPTINQWNYTTGFSLKRLLENGYLNVSLSRNMFNNRLDRFEDNRQGDENYRALKSVSQEIENKLRLDVNKFVGKWEYSYGAMLQYVKYNNDFFNVLRREVKNTQGQVIQPAVNIAFNTAIDFFKFGAFAQVNRKLVDDRLNISAGLRTDMNSFTSDGNNPIETLSPRLSASYQLS
;
A
#
# COMPACT_ATOMS: atom_id res chain seq x y z
N PHE A 1 -3.69 16.74 20.67
CA PHE A 1 -2.84 17.41 19.69
C PHE A 1 -1.39 17.09 19.96
N ARG A 2 -0.62 16.90 18.89
CA ARG A 2 0.83 16.75 18.93
C ARG A 2 1.45 17.79 18.00
N VAL A 3 2.44 18.54 18.52
CA VAL A 3 3.25 19.47 17.73
C VAL A 3 4.71 19.10 17.97
N SER A 4 5.46 18.92 16.90
CA SER A 4 6.90 18.62 16.94
C SER A 4 7.66 19.56 16.01
N SER A 5 8.99 19.41 15.92
CA SER A 5 9.82 20.21 15.01
C SER A 5 9.53 19.95 13.53
N THR A 6 8.85 18.86 13.18
CA THR A 6 8.67 18.42 11.80
C THR A 6 7.22 18.22 11.39
N GLU A 7 6.29 18.13 12.34
CA GLU A 7 4.89 17.78 12.06
C GLU A 7 3.91 18.34 13.11
N VAL A 8 2.66 18.45 12.70
CA VAL A 8 1.51 18.69 13.57
C VAL A 8 0.50 17.57 13.33
N ALA A 9 -0.09 17.05 14.41
CA ALA A 9 -1.12 16.03 14.35
C ALA A 9 -2.28 16.34 15.30
N GLY A 10 -3.49 16.04 14.85
CA GLY A 10 -4.70 16.04 15.64
C GLY A 10 -5.34 14.66 15.65
N THR A 11 -5.67 14.16 16.84
CA THR A 11 -6.39 12.91 17.00
C THR A 11 -7.65 13.16 17.84
N PHE A 12 -8.77 12.65 17.37
CA PHE A 12 -10.06 12.72 18.01
C PHE A 12 -10.60 11.31 18.18
N GLU A 13 -11.00 10.98 19.38
CA GLU A 13 -11.57 9.68 19.68
C GLU A 13 -12.62 9.77 20.76
N GLY A 14 -13.56 8.85 20.76
CA GLY A 14 -14.59 8.78 21.78
C GLY A 14 -15.85 8.04 21.34
N PRO A 15 -16.88 8.03 22.21
CA PRO A 15 -18.17 7.50 21.87
C PRO A 15 -19.01 8.50 21.07
N LEU A 16 -19.55 8.08 19.93
CA LEU A 16 -20.62 8.79 19.20
C LEU A 16 -22.01 8.42 19.76
N SER A 17 -22.13 7.20 20.30
CA SER A 17 -23.33 6.70 20.96
C SER A 17 -22.96 5.53 21.89
N PRO A 18 -23.88 5.01 22.72
CA PRO A 18 -23.61 3.84 23.56
C PRO A 18 -23.17 2.59 22.80
N LYS A 19 -23.42 2.53 21.48
CA LYS A 19 -23.05 1.41 20.61
C LYS A 19 -21.96 1.75 19.59
N THR A 20 -21.54 3.01 19.49
CA THR A 20 -20.64 3.49 18.43
C THR A 20 -19.49 4.25 19.02
N THR A 21 -18.27 3.82 18.69
CA THR A 21 -17.04 4.56 18.99
C THR A 21 -16.32 4.94 17.71
N PHE A 22 -15.57 6.03 17.75
CA PHE A 22 -14.77 6.47 16.63
C PHE A 22 -13.36 6.86 17.08
N LEU A 23 -12.46 6.80 16.14
CA LEU A 23 -11.13 7.42 16.16
C LEU A 23 -10.90 8.05 14.79
N ALA A 24 -10.43 9.28 14.77
CA ALA A 24 -9.99 9.97 13.56
C ALA A 24 -8.71 10.73 13.85
N SER A 25 -7.74 10.67 12.95
CA SER A 25 -6.49 11.40 13.08
C SER A 25 -6.09 11.97 11.73
N VAL A 26 -5.57 13.18 11.77
CA VAL A 26 -4.93 13.86 10.64
C VAL A 26 -3.56 14.37 11.08
N ARG A 27 -2.57 14.17 10.22
CA ARG A 27 -1.21 14.65 10.42
C ARG A 27 -0.73 15.40 9.18
N ARG A 28 -0.04 16.50 9.40
CA ARG A 28 0.66 17.26 8.38
C ARG A 28 2.12 17.44 8.74
N SER A 29 2.99 17.12 7.79
CA SER A 29 4.42 17.47 7.86
C SER A 29 4.65 18.89 7.37
N TYR A 30 5.59 19.55 8.01
CA TYR A 30 6.19 20.80 7.54
C TYR A 30 7.72 20.71 7.44
N LEU A 31 8.21 19.51 7.20
CA LEU A 31 9.63 19.20 7.06
C LEU A 31 10.30 20.03 5.94
N GLN A 32 9.54 20.41 4.93
CA GLN A 32 9.97 21.31 3.85
C GLN A 32 10.52 22.65 4.36
N PHE A 33 10.00 23.19 5.48
CA PHE A 33 10.50 24.46 6.06
C PHE A 33 11.84 24.26 6.74
N LEU A 34 12.01 23.13 7.44
CA LEU A 34 13.29 22.77 8.04
C LEU A 34 14.36 22.59 6.96
N PHE A 35 14.05 21.85 5.89
CA PHE A 35 15.00 21.63 4.79
C PHE A 35 15.33 22.94 4.04
N LYS A 36 14.36 23.85 3.92
CA LYS A 36 14.63 25.19 3.41
C LYS A 36 15.57 26.00 4.34
N ALA A 37 15.40 25.87 5.64
CA ALA A 37 16.22 26.62 6.62
C ALA A 37 17.70 26.18 6.59
N ILE A 38 17.98 24.91 6.33
CA ILE A 38 19.33 24.36 6.22
C ILE A 38 19.82 24.25 4.77
N ASP A 39 19.15 24.96 3.85
CA ASP A 39 19.49 25.10 2.44
C ASP A 39 19.63 23.76 1.67
N LEU A 40 18.84 22.76 2.02
CA LEU A 40 18.74 21.55 1.23
C LEU A 40 17.85 21.79 0.00
N PRO A 41 18.15 21.16 -1.17
CA PRO A 41 17.35 21.31 -2.38
C PRO A 41 16.03 20.54 -2.35
N ILE A 42 15.79 19.72 -1.33
CA ILE A 42 14.64 18.82 -1.21
C ILE A 42 13.52 19.50 -0.43
N ARG A 43 12.26 19.28 -0.86
CA ARG A 43 11.06 19.87 -0.24
C ARG A 43 9.99 18.78 -0.04
N PRO A 44 10.16 17.89 0.96
CA PRO A 44 9.14 16.89 1.29
C PRO A 44 7.96 17.55 2.00
N ASN A 45 6.76 17.20 1.58
CA ASN A 45 5.51 17.64 2.17
C ASN A 45 4.53 16.49 2.14
N TYR A 46 3.98 16.12 3.29
CA TYR A 46 3.01 15.04 3.33
C TYR A 46 1.87 15.33 4.30
N TRP A 47 0.73 14.75 3.95
CA TRP A 47 -0.43 14.60 4.81
C TRP A 47 -0.70 13.12 5.00
N ASP A 48 -1.12 12.73 6.16
CA ASP A 48 -1.74 11.44 6.38
C ASP A 48 -2.98 11.56 7.27
N PHE A 49 -3.87 10.60 7.07
CA PHE A 49 -5.12 10.53 7.79
C PHE A 49 -5.49 9.08 8.05
N GLN A 50 -6.18 8.87 9.15
CA GLN A 50 -6.75 7.57 9.49
C GLN A 50 -8.06 7.75 10.23
N TYR A 51 -8.92 6.78 10.07
CA TYR A 51 -10.15 6.70 10.85
C TYR A 51 -10.52 5.25 11.17
N LYS A 52 -11.22 5.07 12.27
CA LYS A 52 -11.88 3.82 12.64
C LYS A 52 -13.20 4.13 13.31
N VAL A 53 -14.26 3.54 12.81
CA VAL A 53 -15.59 3.59 13.44
C VAL A 53 -16.00 2.17 13.76
N THR A 54 -16.35 1.92 15.02
CA THR A 54 -16.81 0.61 15.48
C THR A 54 -18.24 0.74 15.98
N HIS A 55 -19.15 -0.04 15.40
CA HIS A 55 -20.55 -0.05 15.75
C HIS A 55 -21.01 -1.45 16.19
N LYS A 56 -21.56 -1.57 17.40
CA LYS A 56 -22.16 -2.80 17.92
C LYS A 56 -23.60 -2.91 17.43
N LEU A 57 -23.83 -3.69 16.36
CA LEU A 57 -25.17 -3.95 15.82
C LEU A 57 -26.05 -4.65 16.86
N ASN A 58 -25.47 -5.65 17.55
CA ASN A 58 -26.07 -6.36 18.67
C ASN A 58 -24.96 -6.97 19.55
N LYS A 59 -25.34 -7.77 20.58
CA LYS A 59 -24.39 -8.41 21.53
C LYS A 59 -23.36 -9.34 20.83
N LYS A 60 -23.69 -9.87 19.66
CA LYS A 60 -22.83 -10.85 18.94
C LYS A 60 -22.22 -10.29 17.66
N THR A 61 -22.66 -9.12 17.18
CA THR A 61 -22.26 -8.62 15.86
C THR A 61 -21.73 -7.20 15.95
N THR A 62 -20.52 -7.01 15.46
CA THR A 62 -19.83 -5.71 15.40
C THR A 62 -19.45 -5.40 13.96
N LEU A 63 -19.79 -4.20 13.52
CA LEU A 63 -19.33 -3.63 12.25
C LEU A 63 -18.21 -2.62 12.53
N THR A 64 -17.12 -2.73 11.80
CA THR A 64 -16.00 -1.78 11.86
C THR A 64 -15.76 -1.21 10.48
N ALA A 65 -15.75 0.12 10.36
CA ALA A 65 -15.19 0.82 9.21
C ALA A 65 -13.80 1.33 9.59
N ILE A 66 -12.84 1.15 8.69
CA ILE A 66 -11.46 1.60 8.90
C ILE A 66 -10.91 2.17 7.61
N GLY A 67 -10.11 3.23 7.71
CA GLY A 67 -9.38 3.77 6.59
C GLY A 67 -8.09 4.44 7.04
N VAL A 68 -7.10 4.35 6.16
CA VAL A 68 -5.82 5.05 6.24
C VAL A 68 -5.49 5.61 4.87
N GLY A 69 -4.82 6.74 4.80
CA GLY A 69 -4.37 7.30 3.54
C GLY A 69 -3.31 8.37 3.74
N ALA A 70 -2.61 8.66 2.65
CA ALA A 70 -1.57 9.67 2.63
C ALA A 70 -1.56 10.42 1.29
N ILE A 71 -1.07 11.65 1.33
CA ILE A 71 -0.71 12.47 0.18
C ILE A 71 0.73 12.87 0.39
N ASP A 72 1.61 12.50 -0.54
CA ASP A 72 3.03 12.77 -0.48
C ASP A 72 3.46 13.58 -1.70
N GLU A 73 4.07 14.72 -1.44
CA GLU A 73 4.65 15.60 -2.43
C GLU A 73 6.13 15.76 -2.16
N PHE A 74 6.95 15.37 -3.11
CA PHE A 74 8.38 15.50 -3.04
C PHE A 74 8.86 16.32 -4.23
N SER A 75 9.25 17.56 -3.95
CA SER A 75 9.70 18.51 -4.95
C SER A 75 11.11 19.04 -4.63
N PHE A 76 11.67 19.79 -5.57
CA PHE A 76 12.99 20.38 -5.44
C PHE A 76 12.90 21.89 -5.59
N ALA A 77 13.82 22.58 -4.91
CA ALA A 77 14.00 24.02 -5.03
C ALA A 77 15.48 24.31 -5.16
N VAL A 78 15.82 25.32 -5.98
CA VAL A 78 17.21 25.78 -6.14
C VAL A 78 17.72 26.26 -4.78
N PRO A 79 18.86 25.74 -4.29
CA PRO A 79 19.45 26.18 -3.05
C PRO A 79 20.05 27.57 -3.21
N LYS A 80 20.27 28.26 -2.09
CA LYS A 80 20.94 29.58 -2.09
C LYS A 80 22.42 29.45 -2.45
N GLU A 81 23.07 28.42 -1.90
CA GLU A 81 24.45 28.10 -2.17
C GLU A 81 24.50 26.80 -2.99
N SER A 82 25.02 26.89 -4.23
CA SER A 82 25.19 25.73 -5.09
C SER A 82 26.42 24.94 -4.69
N SER A 83 26.31 23.61 -4.78
CA SER A 83 27.44 22.68 -4.73
C SER A 83 27.22 21.57 -5.73
N PRO A 84 28.27 20.85 -6.17
CA PRO A 84 28.16 19.74 -7.11
C PRO A 84 27.13 18.68 -6.67
N GLU A 85 27.08 18.38 -5.36
CA GLU A 85 26.14 17.41 -4.78
C GLU A 85 24.70 17.91 -4.86
N LYS A 86 24.46 19.18 -4.54
CA LYS A 86 23.11 19.78 -4.61
C LYS A 86 22.60 19.87 -6.05
N GLU A 87 23.49 20.24 -6.98
CA GLU A 87 23.15 20.24 -8.42
C GLU A 87 22.87 18.84 -8.94
N TYR A 88 23.63 17.84 -8.52
CA TYR A 88 23.38 16.45 -8.86
C TYR A 88 22.00 16.01 -8.37
N VAL A 89 21.62 16.34 -7.14
CA VAL A 89 20.28 16.04 -6.58
C VAL A 89 19.19 16.67 -7.43
N LEU A 90 19.32 17.93 -7.81
CA LEU A 90 18.34 18.64 -8.65
C LEU A 90 18.13 18.02 -10.04
N ARG A 91 19.22 17.52 -10.66
CA ARG A 91 19.18 16.99 -12.03
C ARG A 91 18.79 15.52 -12.09
N SER A 92 19.16 14.74 -11.06
CA SER A 92 19.06 13.27 -11.11
C SER A 92 17.74 12.72 -10.58
N ASN A 93 17.06 13.46 -9.70
CA ASN A 93 15.88 12.94 -9.01
C ASN A 93 14.58 13.46 -9.64
N PRO A 94 13.58 12.60 -9.77
CA PRO A 94 12.25 13.01 -10.19
C PRO A 94 11.50 13.73 -9.06
N THR A 95 10.64 14.67 -9.41
CA THR A 95 9.55 15.10 -8.52
C THR A 95 8.57 13.97 -8.35
N ILE A 96 8.03 13.82 -7.15
CA ILE A 96 7.09 12.75 -6.80
C ILE A 96 5.81 13.40 -6.29
N ASN A 97 4.69 13.02 -6.88
CA ASN A 97 3.36 13.34 -6.39
C ASN A 97 2.58 12.06 -6.29
N GLN A 98 2.27 11.65 -5.07
CA GLN A 98 1.56 10.41 -4.84
C GLN A 98 0.48 10.60 -3.78
N TRP A 99 -0.56 9.80 -3.92
CA TRP A 99 -1.57 9.67 -2.89
C TRP A 99 -2.07 8.22 -2.84
N ASN A 100 -2.41 7.80 -1.66
CA ASN A 100 -2.94 6.47 -1.45
C ASN A 100 -4.03 6.47 -0.39
N TYR A 101 -4.89 5.49 -0.46
CA TYR A 101 -5.77 5.13 0.64
C TYR A 101 -6.06 3.64 0.65
N THR A 102 -6.26 3.12 1.84
CA THR A 102 -6.91 1.83 2.07
C THR A 102 -8.10 2.06 2.97
N THR A 103 -9.27 1.64 2.53
CA THR A 103 -10.49 1.73 3.31
C THR A 103 -11.25 0.42 3.24
N GLY A 104 -12.04 0.13 4.26
CA GLY A 104 -12.84 -1.09 4.25
C GLY A 104 -13.79 -1.21 5.44
N PHE A 105 -14.61 -2.23 5.33
CA PHE A 105 -15.55 -2.64 6.36
C PHE A 105 -15.24 -4.07 6.80
N SER A 106 -15.39 -4.33 8.07
CA SER A 106 -15.28 -5.66 8.66
C SER A 106 -16.49 -5.93 9.54
N LEU A 107 -17.19 -7.01 9.24
CA LEU A 107 -18.30 -7.52 10.04
C LEU A 107 -17.81 -8.74 10.82
N LYS A 108 -17.68 -8.60 12.14
CA LYS A 108 -17.38 -9.71 13.05
C LYS A 108 -18.65 -10.18 13.73
N ARG A 109 -18.95 -11.48 13.61
CA ARG A 109 -20.07 -12.12 14.29
C ARG A 109 -19.57 -13.24 15.19
N LEU A 110 -19.91 -13.16 16.48
CA LEU A 110 -19.65 -14.25 17.43
C LEU A 110 -20.67 -15.37 17.18
N LEU A 111 -20.16 -16.59 17.08
CA LEU A 111 -20.90 -17.83 17.02
C LEU A 111 -20.92 -18.47 18.41
N GLU A 112 -21.63 -19.56 18.59
CA GLU A 112 -21.66 -20.27 19.87
C GLU A 112 -20.26 -20.72 20.29
N ASN A 113 -19.51 -21.34 19.37
CA ASN A 113 -18.17 -21.82 19.59
C ASN A 113 -17.20 -21.25 18.54
N GLY A 114 -17.04 -19.92 18.50
CA GLY A 114 -16.15 -19.30 17.54
C GLY A 114 -16.60 -17.94 17.04
N TYR A 115 -16.12 -17.57 15.87
CA TYR A 115 -16.52 -16.31 15.21
C TYR A 115 -16.35 -16.40 13.68
N LEU A 116 -17.12 -15.58 13.02
CA LEU A 116 -17.07 -15.31 11.59
C LEU A 116 -16.61 -13.85 11.40
N ASN A 117 -15.72 -13.63 10.46
CA ASN A 117 -15.33 -12.28 10.02
C ASN A 117 -15.46 -12.17 8.49
N VAL A 118 -16.19 -11.15 8.02
CA VAL A 118 -16.30 -10.80 6.61
C VAL A 118 -15.71 -9.42 6.44
N SER A 119 -14.77 -9.25 5.53
CA SER A 119 -14.14 -7.97 5.26
C SER A 119 -14.22 -7.63 3.78
N LEU A 120 -14.59 -6.38 3.50
CA LEU A 120 -14.55 -5.78 2.17
C LEU A 120 -13.61 -4.57 2.24
N SER A 121 -12.60 -4.53 1.40
CA SER A 121 -11.64 -3.42 1.38
C SER A 121 -11.30 -2.98 -0.03
N ARG A 122 -10.93 -1.72 -0.15
CA ARG A 122 -10.37 -1.12 -1.35
C ARG A 122 -9.06 -0.43 -0.99
N ASN A 123 -8.02 -0.76 -1.75
CA ASN A 123 -6.76 -0.04 -1.78
C ASN A 123 -6.65 0.72 -3.10
N MET A 124 -6.11 1.92 -3.05
CA MET A 124 -5.77 2.70 -4.21
C MET A 124 -4.46 3.43 -3.97
N PHE A 125 -3.56 3.33 -4.94
CA PHE A 125 -2.30 4.04 -4.97
C PHE A 125 -2.15 4.73 -6.32
N ASN A 126 -1.96 6.04 -6.30
CA ASN A 126 -1.66 6.84 -7.47
C ASN A 126 -0.28 7.44 -7.30
N ASN A 127 0.58 7.26 -8.30
CA ASN A 127 1.96 7.71 -8.26
C ASN A 127 2.30 8.44 -9.55
N ARG A 128 2.86 9.63 -9.41
CA ARG A 128 3.36 10.43 -10.53
C ARG A 128 4.80 10.82 -10.28
N LEU A 129 5.65 10.46 -11.21
CA LEU A 129 7.06 10.81 -11.27
C LEU A 129 7.30 11.67 -12.51
N ASP A 130 7.88 12.85 -12.32
CA ASP A 130 8.28 13.73 -13.42
C ASP A 130 9.74 14.17 -13.20
N ARG A 131 10.56 14.04 -14.23
CA ARG A 131 11.91 14.61 -14.26
C ARG A 131 12.13 15.40 -15.54
N PHE A 132 12.66 16.59 -15.37
CA PHE A 132 13.01 17.51 -16.45
C PHE A 132 14.52 17.78 -16.39
N GLU A 133 15.17 17.78 -17.54
CA GLU A 133 16.58 18.16 -17.64
C GLU A 133 16.76 19.63 -17.28
N ASP A 134 17.93 19.97 -16.74
CA ASP A 134 18.31 21.31 -16.33
C ASP A 134 17.29 21.99 -15.38
N ASN A 135 16.51 21.16 -14.63
CA ASN A 135 15.46 21.63 -13.73
C ASN A 135 14.39 22.53 -14.38
N ARG A 136 14.18 22.37 -15.71
CA ARG A 136 13.15 23.12 -16.48
C ARG A 136 11.78 22.49 -16.28
N GLN A 137 11.25 22.61 -15.08
CA GLN A 137 9.97 22.04 -14.70
C GLN A 137 8.83 22.56 -15.60
N GLY A 138 8.07 21.61 -16.19
CA GLY A 138 6.92 21.93 -17.05
C GLY A 138 7.25 22.18 -18.53
N ASP A 139 8.50 22.24 -18.93
CA ASP A 139 8.90 22.31 -20.34
C ASP A 139 9.01 20.91 -20.94
N GLU A 140 8.02 20.52 -21.75
CA GLU A 140 7.96 19.19 -22.38
C GLU A 140 9.20 18.86 -23.25
N ASN A 141 9.87 19.85 -23.81
CA ASN A 141 11.10 19.63 -24.59
C ASN A 141 12.27 19.11 -23.74
N TYR A 142 12.20 19.37 -22.44
CA TYR A 142 13.20 18.95 -21.44
C TYR A 142 12.71 17.79 -20.57
N ARG A 143 11.54 17.23 -20.84
CA ARG A 143 11.05 16.06 -20.12
C ARG A 143 11.99 14.87 -20.37
N ALA A 144 12.55 14.34 -19.29
CA ALA A 144 13.42 13.17 -19.31
C ALA A 144 12.72 11.91 -18.81
N LEU A 145 11.78 12.06 -17.85
CA LEU A 145 11.00 10.96 -17.29
C LEU A 145 9.57 11.44 -17.01
N LYS A 146 8.62 10.60 -17.37
CA LYS A 146 7.24 10.64 -16.91
C LYS A 146 6.81 9.23 -16.54
N SER A 147 6.27 9.05 -15.37
CA SER A 147 5.56 7.82 -15.00
C SER A 147 4.30 8.20 -14.24
N VAL A 148 3.14 7.84 -14.77
CA VAL A 148 1.85 8.05 -14.11
C VAL A 148 1.21 6.69 -13.93
N SER A 149 1.30 6.13 -12.73
CA SER A 149 0.78 4.81 -12.43
C SER A 149 -0.35 4.86 -11.41
N GLN A 150 -1.25 3.91 -11.55
CA GLN A 150 -2.38 3.72 -10.65
C GLN A 150 -2.55 2.23 -10.35
N GLU A 151 -2.59 1.90 -9.05
CA GLU A 151 -2.86 0.56 -8.56
C GLU A 151 -4.17 0.56 -7.78
N ILE A 152 -5.04 -0.39 -8.09
CA ILE A 152 -6.34 -0.55 -7.45
C ILE A 152 -6.49 -2.01 -7.05
N GLU A 153 -6.84 -2.23 -5.79
CA GLU A 153 -7.19 -3.55 -5.28
C GLU A 153 -8.53 -3.48 -4.54
N ASN A 154 -9.46 -4.34 -4.93
CA ASN A 154 -10.71 -4.56 -4.19
C ASN A 154 -10.69 -5.99 -3.68
N LYS A 155 -10.87 -6.18 -2.38
CA LYS A 155 -10.73 -7.47 -1.72
C LYS A 155 -11.95 -7.77 -0.86
N LEU A 156 -12.52 -8.94 -1.09
CA LEU A 156 -13.51 -9.57 -0.22
C LEU A 156 -12.83 -10.77 0.47
N ARG A 157 -12.95 -10.85 1.79
CA ARG A 157 -12.37 -11.92 2.60
C ARG A 157 -13.38 -12.43 3.61
N LEU A 158 -13.42 -13.74 3.74
CA LEU A 158 -14.20 -14.48 4.71
C LEU A 158 -13.26 -15.33 5.58
N ASP A 159 -13.34 -15.21 6.88
CA ASP A 159 -12.62 -16.04 7.85
C ASP A 159 -13.60 -16.60 8.88
N VAL A 160 -13.51 -17.90 9.13
CA VAL A 160 -14.28 -18.60 10.15
C VAL A 160 -13.33 -19.29 11.12
N ASN A 161 -13.51 -19.07 12.40
CA ASN A 161 -12.80 -19.77 13.45
C ASN A 161 -13.79 -20.47 14.35
N LYS A 162 -13.59 -21.76 14.61
CA LYS A 162 -14.42 -22.60 15.48
C LYS A 162 -13.56 -23.31 16.52
N PHE A 163 -14.07 -23.39 17.74
CA PHE A 163 -13.44 -24.05 18.87
C PHE A 163 -14.35 -25.20 19.34
N VAL A 164 -13.82 -26.44 19.28
CA VAL A 164 -14.58 -27.62 19.68
C VAL A 164 -13.67 -28.47 20.61
N GLY A 165 -13.90 -28.37 21.92
CA GLY A 165 -13.01 -28.99 22.91
C GLY A 165 -11.59 -28.45 22.79
N LYS A 166 -10.60 -29.33 22.56
CA LYS A 166 -9.20 -28.98 22.38
C LYS A 166 -8.82 -28.71 20.92
N TRP A 167 -9.80 -28.68 20.01
CA TRP A 167 -9.60 -28.43 18.59
C TRP A 167 -9.98 -26.98 18.24
N GLU A 168 -9.13 -26.36 17.41
CA GLU A 168 -9.39 -25.10 16.76
C GLU A 168 -9.35 -25.29 15.25
N TYR A 169 -10.42 -24.90 14.57
CA TYR A 169 -10.57 -24.94 13.13
C TYR A 169 -10.61 -23.52 12.59
N SER A 170 -9.70 -23.20 11.68
CA SER A 170 -9.68 -21.91 10.97
C SER A 170 -9.78 -22.17 9.47
N TYR A 171 -10.74 -21.56 8.79
CA TYR A 171 -10.87 -21.69 7.35
C TYR A 171 -11.43 -20.40 6.76
N GLY A 172 -11.09 -20.15 5.51
CA GLY A 172 -11.51 -18.93 4.86
C GLY A 172 -11.24 -18.91 3.36
N ALA A 173 -11.77 -17.86 2.75
CA ALA A 173 -11.60 -17.60 1.32
C ALA A 173 -11.41 -16.11 1.08
N MET A 174 -10.78 -15.80 -0.04
CA MET A 174 -10.50 -14.44 -0.49
C MET A 174 -10.73 -14.34 -1.99
N LEU A 175 -11.39 -13.26 -2.40
CA LEU A 175 -11.47 -12.80 -3.79
C LEU A 175 -10.89 -11.41 -3.86
N GLN A 176 -9.97 -11.17 -4.79
CA GLN A 176 -9.36 -9.86 -5.00
C GLN A 176 -9.35 -9.54 -6.49
N TYR A 177 -9.84 -8.35 -6.83
CA TYR A 177 -9.70 -7.75 -8.15
C TYR A 177 -8.58 -6.73 -8.10
N VAL A 178 -7.60 -6.87 -8.99
CA VAL A 178 -6.42 -6.00 -9.12
C VAL A 178 -6.48 -5.31 -10.46
N LYS A 179 -6.21 -4.01 -10.48
CA LYS A 179 -6.02 -3.24 -11.70
C LYS A 179 -4.77 -2.37 -11.55
N TYR A 180 -3.94 -2.38 -12.59
CA TYR A 180 -2.75 -1.55 -12.72
C TYR A 180 -2.77 -0.82 -14.05
N ASN A 181 -2.56 0.49 -14.02
CA ASN A 181 -2.35 1.31 -15.21
C ASN A 181 -1.02 2.05 -15.07
N ASN A 182 -0.30 2.21 -16.18
CA ASN A 182 0.91 3.04 -16.20
C ASN A 182 1.08 3.70 -17.57
N ASP A 183 1.20 5.03 -17.57
CA ASP A 183 1.65 5.83 -18.71
C ASP A 183 3.11 6.23 -18.43
N PHE A 184 4.02 5.63 -19.19
CA PHE A 184 5.46 5.73 -19.00
C PHE A 184 6.17 6.32 -20.20
N PHE A 185 7.07 7.27 -19.93
CA PHE A 185 8.00 7.82 -20.90
C PHE A 185 9.36 8.04 -20.23
N ASN A 186 10.44 7.64 -20.90
CA ASN A 186 11.79 7.86 -20.43
C ASN A 186 12.76 8.09 -21.59
N VAL A 187 13.56 9.14 -21.52
CA VAL A 187 14.65 9.43 -22.44
C VAL A 187 15.89 8.67 -21.98
N LEU A 188 16.30 7.67 -22.75
CA LEU A 188 17.54 6.92 -22.51
C LEU A 188 18.75 7.66 -23.06
N ARG A 189 18.56 8.36 -24.19
CA ARG A 189 19.61 9.14 -24.84
C ARG A 189 18.98 10.26 -25.65
N ARG A 190 19.49 11.49 -25.50
CA ARG A 190 19.15 12.62 -26.36
C ARG A 190 19.82 12.53 -27.70
N GLU A 191 19.24 13.18 -28.70
CA GLU A 191 19.84 13.37 -29.98
C GLU A 191 21.12 14.22 -29.86
N VAL A 192 22.19 13.79 -30.52
CA VAL A 192 23.43 14.57 -30.59
C VAL A 192 23.67 14.94 -32.04
N LYS A 193 23.90 16.24 -32.26
CA LYS A 193 24.23 16.82 -33.60
C LYS A 193 25.67 17.29 -33.64
N ASN A 194 26.27 17.22 -34.81
CA ASN A 194 27.56 17.85 -35.06
C ASN A 194 27.42 19.37 -35.23
N THR A 195 28.52 20.08 -35.40
CA THR A 195 28.56 21.55 -35.60
C THR A 195 27.85 22.00 -36.88
N GLN A 196 27.58 21.07 -37.81
CA GLN A 196 26.88 21.31 -39.06
C GLN A 196 25.38 20.98 -38.97
N GLY A 197 24.87 20.62 -37.78
CA GLY A 197 23.47 20.28 -37.53
C GLY A 197 23.06 18.86 -37.94
N GLN A 198 24.00 18.02 -38.40
CA GLN A 198 23.71 16.62 -38.76
C GLN A 198 23.62 15.76 -37.50
N VAL A 199 22.65 14.86 -37.47
CA VAL A 199 22.47 13.91 -36.36
C VAL A 199 23.57 12.86 -36.40
N ILE A 200 24.43 12.86 -35.39
CA ILE A 200 25.51 11.86 -35.23
C ILE A 200 25.09 10.73 -34.27
N GLN A 201 24.17 11.03 -33.36
CA GLN A 201 23.52 10.02 -32.51
C GLN A 201 22.02 10.30 -32.42
N PRO A 202 21.15 9.38 -32.84
CA PRO A 202 19.71 9.56 -32.72
C PRO A 202 19.25 9.46 -31.26
N ALA A 203 18.15 10.14 -30.95
CA ALA A 203 17.46 10.00 -29.67
C ALA A 203 16.98 8.55 -29.47
N VAL A 204 17.00 8.09 -28.22
CA VAL A 204 16.41 6.80 -27.83
C VAL A 204 15.49 7.03 -26.65
N ASN A 205 14.21 6.80 -26.87
CA ASN A 205 13.16 6.96 -25.88
C ASN A 205 12.42 5.63 -25.69
N ILE A 206 11.97 5.38 -24.47
CA ILE A 206 11.01 4.32 -24.16
C ILE A 206 9.70 5.00 -23.81
N ALA A 207 8.61 4.60 -24.47
CA ALA A 207 7.25 5.05 -24.14
C ALA A 207 6.30 3.88 -24.26
N PHE A 208 5.46 3.70 -23.25
CA PHE A 208 4.40 2.71 -23.29
C PHE A 208 3.23 3.11 -22.38
N ASN A 209 2.07 2.62 -22.76
CA ASN A 209 0.87 2.70 -21.93
C ASN A 209 0.41 1.28 -21.63
N THR A 210 0.32 0.95 -20.35
CA THR A 210 -0.03 -0.39 -19.88
C THR A 210 -1.31 -0.32 -19.05
N ALA A 211 -2.23 -1.25 -19.33
CA ALA A 211 -3.40 -1.51 -18.51
C ALA A 211 -3.50 -3.02 -18.28
N ILE A 212 -3.46 -3.44 -17.04
CA ILE A 212 -3.52 -4.84 -16.63
C ILE A 212 -4.58 -4.95 -15.54
N ASP A 213 -5.47 -5.93 -15.68
CA ASP A 213 -6.39 -6.28 -14.62
C ASP A 213 -6.54 -7.81 -14.52
N PHE A 214 -6.73 -8.29 -13.31
CA PHE A 214 -6.86 -9.72 -13.04
C PHE A 214 -7.47 -9.98 -11.67
N PHE A 215 -7.90 -11.23 -11.47
CA PHE A 215 -8.40 -11.71 -10.19
C PHE A 215 -7.37 -12.57 -9.47
N LYS A 216 -7.37 -12.47 -8.14
CA LYS A 216 -6.70 -13.40 -7.23
C LYS A 216 -7.76 -14.10 -6.38
N PHE A 217 -7.60 -15.39 -6.20
CA PHE A 217 -8.47 -16.24 -5.38
C PHE A 217 -7.60 -16.91 -4.34
N GLY A 218 -8.05 -16.95 -3.11
CA GLY A 218 -7.34 -17.67 -2.06
C GLY A 218 -8.32 -18.45 -1.21
N ALA A 219 -7.93 -19.65 -0.79
CA ALA A 219 -8.67 -20.43 0.19
C ALA A 219 -7.69 -21.11 1.13
N PHE A 220 -8.07 -21.26 2.38
CA PHE A 220 -7.27 -21.97 3.37
C PHE A 220 -8.16 -22.74 4.35
N ALA A 221 -7.60 -23.82 4.86
CA ALA A 221 -8.13 -24.53 6.01
C ALA A 221 -6.97 -24.95 6.92
N GLN A 222 -7.14 -24.77 8.22
CA GLN A 222 -6.15 -25.10 9.22
C GLN A 222 -6.85 -25.72 10.43
N VAL A 223 -6.20 -26.70 11.02
CA VAL A 223 -6.61 -27.32 12.27
C VAL A 223 -5.47 -27.23 13.28
N ASN A 224 -5.78 -26.80 14.48
CA ASN A 224 -4.87 -26.78 15.62
C ASN A 224 -5.41 -27.69 16.72
N ARG A 225 -4.51 -28.36 17.41
CA ARG A 225 -4.86 -29.16 18.59
C ARG A 225 -3.80 -29.04 19.68
N LYS A 226 -4.28 -28.81 20.89
CA LYS A 226 -3.45 -28.83 22.09
C LYS A 226 -3.48 -30.22 22.73
N LEU A 227 -2.32 -30.75 23.04
CA LEU A 227 -2.07 -32.09 23.61
C LEU A 227 -1.16 -31.96 24.82
N VAL A 228 -1.01 -33.05 25.59
CA VAL A 228 -0.10 -33.14 26.74
C VAL A 228 -0.32 -31.98 27.72
N ASP A 229 -1.52 -31.89 28.26
CA ASP A 229 -1.92 -30.82 29.18
C ASP A 229 -1.60 -29.41 28.67
N ASP A 230 -1.96 -29.16 27.39
CA ASP A 230 -1.75 -27.94 26.65
C ASP A 230 -0.29 -27.54 26.35
N ARG A 231 0.69 -28.41 26.69
CA ARG A 231 2.10 -28.17 26.44
C ARG A 231 2.52 -28.42 24.98
N LEU A 232 1.86 -29.32 24.28
CA LEU A 232 2.14 -29.59 22.86
C LEU A 232 1.01 -29.04 22.00
N ASN A 233 1.33 -28.09 21.13
CA ASN A 233 0.41 -27.58 20.13
C ASN A 233 0.85 -28.05 18.74
N ILE A 234 -0.05 -28.75 18.05
CA ILE A 234 0.15 -29.20 16.67
C ILE A 234 -0.82 -28.44 15.77
N SER A 235 -0.30 -27.90 14.66
CA SER A 235 -1.06 -27.22 13.64
C SER A 235 -0.79 -27.83 12.28
N ALA A 236 -1.85 -28.15 11.55
CA ALA A 236 -1.79 -28.59 10.15
C ALA A 236 -2.73 -27.73 9.30
N GLY A 237 -2.29 -27.33 8.12
CA GLY A 237 -3.08 -26.48 7.24
C GLY A 237 -2.75 -26.67 5.78
N LEU A 238 -3.71 -26.29 4.95
CA LEU A 238 -3.59 -26.22 3.49
C LEU A 238 -4.04 -24.84 3.04
N ARG A 239 -3.32 -24.27 2.08
CA ARG A 239 -3.66 -22.99 1.45
C ARG A 239 -3.43 -23.09 -0.06
N THR A 240 -4.28 -22.44 -0.82
CA THR A 240 -4.07 -22.19 -2.25
C THR A 240 -4.27 -20.70 -2.53
N ASP A 241 -3.39 -20.13 -3.37
CA ASP A 241 -3.45 -18.75 -3.83
C ASP A 241 -3.36 -18.75 -5.36
N MET A 242 -4.49 -18.63 -6.00
CA MET A 242 -4.63 -18.63 -7.46
C MET A 242 -4.72 -17.22 -8.02
N ASN A 243 -4.40 -17.06 -9.30
CA ASN A 243 -4.59 -15.81 -10.03
C ASN A 243 -4.95 -16.07 -11.49
N SER A 244 -5.62 -15.11 -12.12
CA SER A 244 -5.97 -15.17 -13.55
C SER A 244 -4.95 -14.46 -14.45
N PHE A 245 -3.83 -14.01 -13.90
CA PHE A 245 -2.80 -13.27 -14.62
C PHE A 245 -1.85 -14.19 -15.41
N THR A 246 -1.50 -15.34 -14.82
CA THR A 246 -0.61 -16.33 -15.45
C THR A 246 -1.40 -17.55 -15.87
N SER A 247 -0.94 -18.26 -16.93
CA SER A 247 -1.57 -19.48 -17.44
C SER A 247 -1.72 -20.56 -16.36
N ASP A 248 -0.67 -20.71 -15.53
CA ASP A 248 -0.62 -21.76 -14.49
C ASP A 248 -1.20 -21.29 -13.16
N GLY A 249 -1.44 -19.97 -13.03
CA GLY A 249 -1.97 -19.36 -11.81
C GLY A 249 -3.38 -19.80 -11.42
N ASN A 250 -4.15 -20.37 -12.35
CA ASN A 250 -5.49 -20.89 -12.11
C ASN A 250 -5.50 -22.36 -11.61
N ASN A 251 -4.35 -23.04 -11.59
CA ASN A 251 -4.28 -24.42 -11.16
C ASN A 251 -4.16 -24.51 -9.61
N PRO A 252 -5.21 -24.97 -8.91
CA PRO A 252 -5.17 -25.04 -7.45
C PRO A 252 -4.15 -26.05 -6.92
N ILE A 253 -3.73 -27.04 -7.71
CA ILE A 253 -2.74 -28.04 -7.30
C ILE A 253 -1.34 -27.43 -7.30
N GLU A 254 -0.98 -26.63 -8.29
CA GLU A 254 0.32 -25.98 -8.40
C GLU A 254 0.50 -24.85 -7.38
N THR A 255 -0.60 -24.26 -6.95
CA THR A 255 -0.58 -23.19 -5.93
C THR A 255 -0.82 -23.71 -4.52
N LEU A 256 -0.98 -25.03 -4.35
CA LEU A 256 -1.23 -25.66 -3.05
C LEU A 256 -0.01 -25.56 -2.13
N SER A 257 -0.21 -25.03 -0.94
CA SER A 257 0.82 -24.83 0.08
C SER A 257 0.43 -25.53 1.38
N PRO A 258 0.90 -26.76 1.61
CA PRO A 258 0.71 -27.46 2.88
C PRO A 258 1.63 -26.86 3.96
N ARG A 259 1.13 -26.82 5.20
CA ARG A 259 1.88 -26.34 6.37
C ARG A 259 1.66 -27.28 7.54
N LEU A 260 2.74 -27.62 8.22
CA LEU A 260 2.73 -28.37 9.46
C LEU A 260 3.64 -27.68 10.47
N SER A 261 3.16 -27.49 11.68
CA SER A 261 3.98 -26.99 12.78
C SER A 261 3.64 -27.69 14.09
N ALA A 262 4.65 -27.81 14.95
CA ALA A 262 4.53 -28.30 16.30
C ALA A 262 5.32 -27.39 17.24
N SER A 263 4.74 -27.06 18.39
CA SER A 263 5.44 -26.31 19.44
C SER A 263 5.22 -27.00 20.79
N TYR A 264 6.29 -27.14 21.58
CA TYR A 264 6.25 -27.75 22.90
C TYR A 264 6.77 -26.75 23.94
N GLN A 265 5.99 -26.58 24.99
CA GLN A 265 6.37 -25.73 26.12
C GLN A 265 7.13 -26.59 27.14
N LEU A 266 8.40 -26.26 27.41
CA LEU A 266 9.29 -27.02 28.29
C LEU A 266 9.04 -26.74 29.77
N SER A 267 8.55 -25.56 30.15
CA SER A 267 8.20 -25.18 31.52
C SER A 267 7.13 -24.12 31.57
#